data_89496b9b7a73127a44d648a28981c298
#
_entry.id   89496b9b7a73127a44d648a28981c298
#
_cell.length_a   1.000
_cell.length_b   1.000
_cell.length_c   1.000
_cell.angle_alpha   90.00
_cell.angle_beta   90.00
_cell.angle_gamma   90.00
#
_symmetry.space_group_name_H-M   'P 1'
#
loop_
_entity.id
_entity.type
_entity.pdbx_description
1 polymer ?
#
loop_
_entity_poly.entity_id
_entity_poly.type
_entity_poly.pdbx_seq_one_letter_code
_entity_poly.pdbx_strand_id
1 'polypeptide(L)'
;MKKLVLAMFVFVSCFASKAYSDGHGIKMGIILGFTGPIESLTPAMAASAELAFKEASDSGSLLGGKKISVERADSTCVDSAAATAAAEGLISG
;
A
#
# COMPACT_ATOMS: atom_id res chain seq x y z
N MET A 1 4.30 -30.71 -47.96
CA MET A 1 4.07 -29.25 -47.84
C MET A 1 2.93 -28.88 -46.94
N LYS A 2 1.96 -29.72 -46.78
CA LYS A 2 0.81 -29.42 -45.84
C LYS A 2 1.20 -29.55 -44.36
N LYS A 3 2.32 -30.16 -44.04
CA LYS A 3 2.75 -30.34 -42.66
C LYS A 3 3.52 -29.15 -42.07
N LEU A 4 3.98 -28.23 -42.91
CA LEU A 4 4.70 -27.05 -42.46
C LEU A 4 3.79 -25.92 -42.01
N VAL A 5 2.58 -25.90 -42.53
CA VAL A 5 1.60 -24.86 -42.18
C VAL A 5 1.01 -25.09 -40.78
N LEU A 6 0.96 -26.34 -40.35
CA LEU A 6 0.42 -26.68 -39.04
C LEU A 6 1.39 -26.37 -37.90
N ALA A 7 2.69 -26.38 -38.17
CA ALA A 7 3.70 -26.07 -37.16
C ALA A 7 3.79 -24.56 -36.84
N MET A 8 3.34 -23.73 -37.77
CA MET A 8 3.43 -22.27 -37.62
C MET A 8 2.28 -21.67 -36.83
N PHE A 9 1.19 -22.43 -36.65
CA PHE A 9 0.02 -21.96 -35.94
C PHE A 9 0.05 -22.19 -34.42
N VAL A 10 0.97 -22.98 -33.94
CA VAL A 10 1.08 -23.35 -32.53
C VAL A 10 1.95 -22.34 -31.75
N PHE A 11 2.66 -21.46 -32.45
CA PHE A 11 3.64 -20.56 -31.79
C PHE A 11 3.08 -19.18 -31.41
N VAL A 12 1.84 -18.88 -31.73
CA VAL A 12 1.26 -17.53 -31.49
C VAL A 12 0.45 -17.45 -30.19
N SER A 13 0.26 -18.53 -29.46
CA SER A 13 -0.67 -18.54 -28.33
C SER A 13 -0.01 -18.41 -26.94
N CYS A 14 1.25 -18.07 -26.83
CA CYS A 14 1.94 -18.03 -25.54
C CYS A 14 2.45 -16.66 -25.09
N PHE A 15 1.95 -15.59 -25.66
CA PHE A 15 2.14 -14.27 -25.02
C PHE A 15 0.85 -13.84 -24.33
N ALA A 16 0.35 -14.67 -23.44
CA ALA A 16 -0.42 -14.14 -22.32
C ALA A 16 0.58 -13.34 -21.48
N SER A 17 0.72 -12.07 -21.79
CA SER A 17 1.34 -11.12 -20.89
C SER A 17 0.61 -11.26 -19.58
N LYS A 18 1.24 -11.95 -18.63
CA LYS A 18 0.84 -11.82 -17.25
C LYS A 18 0.98 -10.34 -16.95
N ALA A 19 -0.14 -9.66 -16.85
CA ALA A 19 -0.16 -8.36 -16.20
C ALA A 19 0.36 -8.65 -14.79
N TYR A 20 1.62 -8.36 -14.55
CA TYR A 20 2.14 -8.27 -13.21
C TYR A 20 1.41 -7.10 -12.58
N SER A 21 0.40 -7.39 -11.78
CA SER A 21 0.09 -6.48 -10.70
C SER A 21 1.41 -6.37 -9.95
N ASP A 22 2.00 -5.16 -9.94
CA ASP A 22 3.20 -4.95 -9.18
C ASP A 22 2.96 -5.54 -7.79
N GLY A 23 3.88 -6.37 -7.28
CA GLY A 23 3.73 -7.09 -6.03
C GLY A 23 3.75 -6.18 -4.81
N HIS A 24 3.60 -4.87 -5.01
CA HIS A 24 3.51 -3.87 -3.97
C HIS A 24 2.08 -3.82 -3.44
N GLY A 25 1.93 -4.02 -2.14
CA GLY A 25 0.70 -3.82 -1.44
C GLY A 25 0.30 -2.33 -1.41
N ILE A 26 -0.71 -2.04 -0.63
CA ILE A 26 -1.17 -0.68 -0.38
C ILE A 26 -0.36 -0.12 0.78
N LYS A 27 0.24 1.06 0.62
CA LYS A 27 0.88 1.80 1.70
C LYS A 27 -0.11 2.83 2.25
N MET A 28 -0.35 2.76 3.55
CA MET A 28 -1.19 3.71 4.28
C MET A 28 -0.33 4.50 5.25
N GLY A 29 -0.55 5.80 5.30
CA GLY A 29 0.09 6.67 6.27
C GLY A 29 -0.87 7.05 7.40
N ILE A 30 -0.37 7.12 8.63
CA ILE A 30 -1.07 7.64 9.78
C ILE A 30 -0.34 8.90 10.26
N ILE A 31 -0.94 10.05 10.04
CA ILE A 31 -0.39 11.34 10.46
C ILE A 31 -1.15 11.81 11.69
N LEU A 32 -0.48 11.89 12.81
CA LEU A 32 -1.02 12.36 14.08
C LEU A 32 0.04 13.20 14.81
N GLY A 33 -0.36 13.93 15.83
CA GLY A 33 0.58 14.63 16.70
C GLY A 33 1.22 13.68 17.72
N PHE A 34 2.22 12.93 17.32
CA PHE A 34 2.95 12.01 18.20
C PHE A 34 3.85 12.73 19.19
N THR A 35 4.22 13.96 18.88
CA THR A 35 4.84 14.90 19.80
C THR A 35 3.94 16.13 19.96
N GLY A 36 4.05 16.84 21.07
CA GLY A 36 3.26 18.05 21.32
C GLY A 36 2.06 17.81 22.23
N PRO A 37 1.01 18.67 22.14
CA PRO A 37 -0.02 18.76 23.18
C PRO A 37 -0.93 17.52 23.33
N ILE A 38 -0.98 16.65 22.35
CA ILE A 38 -1.81 15.44 22.39
C ILE A 38 -1.02 14.14 22.34
N GLU A 39 0.27 14.19 22.57
CA GLU A 39 1.17 13.04 22.49
C GLU A 39 0.78 11.85 23.38
N SER A 40 0.04 12.10 24.48
CA SER A 40 -0.43 11.04 25.36
C SER A 40 -1.58 10.22 24.77
N LEU A 41 -2.29 10.74 23.78
CA LEU A 41 -3.47 10.11 23.16
C LEU A 41 -3.14 9.39 21.84
N THR A 42 -2.23 9.93 21.09
CA THR A 42 -1.99 9.53 19.70
C THR A 42 -1.42 8.12 19.52
N PRO A 43 -0.58 7.57 20.43
CA PRO A 43 -0.13 6.20 20.28
C PRO A 43 -1.25 5.16 20.28
N ALA A 44 -2.25 5.33 21.15
CA ALA A 44 -3.41 4.45 21.20
C ALA A 44 -4.32 4.62 19.97
N MET A 45 -4.47 5.83 19.47
CA MET A 45 -5.21 6.13 18.24
C MET A 45 -4.56 5.45 17.04
N ALA A 46 -3.24 5.60 16.90
CA ALA A 46 -2.50 4.96 15.83
C ALA A 46 -2.56 3.44 15.91
N ALA A 47 -2.42 2.87 17.10
CA ALA A 47 -2.52 1.43 17.30
C ALA A 47 -3.90 0.88 16.89
N SER A 48 -4.97 1.62 17.18
CA SER A 48 -6.33 1.25 16.76
C SER A 48 -6.48 1.26 15.23
N ALA A 49 -5.95 2.27 14.57
CA ALA A 49 -5.96 2.35 13.11
C ALA A 49 -5.12 1.23 12.48
N GLU A 50 -3.94 0.96 13.02
CA GLU A 50 -3.07 -0.13 12.56
C GLU A 50 -3.74 -1.50 12.70
N LEU A 51 -4.47 -1.73 13.78
CA LEU A 51 -5.24 -2.95 13.98
C LEU A 51 -6.29 -3.13 12.89
N ALA A 52 -7.04 -2.09 12.56
CA ALA A 52 -8.04 -2.13 11.50
C ALA A 52 -7.41 -2.43 10.12
N PHE A 53 -6.29 -1.80 9.80
CA PHE A 53 -5.55 -2.10 8.57
C PHE A 53 -5.00 -3.52 8.55
N LYS A 54 -4.51 -3.99 9.68
CA LYS A 54 -4.02 -5.37 9.79
C LYS A 54 -5.15 -6.39 9.58
N GLU A 55 -6.29 -6.20 10.19
CA GLU A 55 -7.46 -7.06 9.99
C GLU A 55 -7.92 -7.07 8.53
N ALA A 56 -8.00 -5.90 7.90
CA ALA A 56 -8.34 -5.80 6.49
C ALA A 56 -7.31 -6.50 5.59
N SER A 57 -6.03 -6.32 5.87
CA SER A 57 -4.93 -6.99 5.14
C SER A 57 -4.99 -8.51 5.31
N ASP A 58 -5.19 -8.99 6.53
CA ASP A 58 -5.19 -10.42 6.85
C ASP A 58 -6.46 -11.13 6.35
N SER A 59 -7.55 -10.39 6.10
CA SER A 59 -8.78 -10.94 5.56
C SER A 59 -8.63 -11.57 4.18
N GLY A 60 -7.65 -11.10 3.40
CA GLY A 60 -7.41 -11.56 2.03
C GLY A 60 -8.46 -11.13 1.01
N SER A 61 -9.48 -10.36 1.43
CA SER A 61 -10.59 -9.95 0.56
C SER A 61 -10.55 -8.48 0.15
N LEU A 62 -9.65 -7.68 0.73
CA LEU A 62 -9.50 -6.28 0.35
C LEU A 62 -8.74 -6.15 -0.98
N LEU A 63 -9.36 -5.49 -1.96
CA LEU A 63 -8.75 -5.17 -3.25
C LEU A 63 -8.01 -6.35 -3.92
N GLY A 64 -8.65 -7.50 -3.93
CA GLY A 64 -8.06 -8.71 -4.53
C GLY A 64 -6.99 -9.38 -3.68
N GLY A 65 -7.00 -9.19 -2.37
CA GLY A 65 -6.07 -9.79 -1.45
C GLY A 65 -4.76 -9.03 -1.29
N LYS A 66 -4.72 -7.76 -1.65
CA LYS A 66 -3.54 -6.91 -1.45
C LYS A 66 -3.24 -6.74 0.03
N LYS A 67 -1.95 -6.76 0.36
CA LYS A 67 -1.48 -6.48 1.71
C LYS A 67 -1.38 -4.98 1.94
N ILE A 68 -1.66 -4.56 3.18
CA ILE A 68 -1.53 -3.17 3.61
C ILE A 68 -0.31 -3.06 4.52
N SER A 69 0.58 -2.14 4.19
CA SER A 69 1.65 -1.67 5.08
C SER A 69 1.28 -0.31 5.65
N VAL A 70 1.68 -0.05 6.89
CA VAL A 70 1.33 1.19 7.59
C VAL A 70 2.59 1.87 8.09
N GLU A 71 2.65 3.18 7.91
CA GLU A 71 3.74 4.02 8.41
C GLU A 71 3.18 5.21 9.19
N ARG A 72 3.78 5.52 10.33
CA ARG A 72 3.43 6.68 11.15
C ARG A 72 4.25 7.88 10.77
N ALA A 73 3.65 9.07 10.83
CA ALA A 73 4.35 10.34 10.69
C ALA A 73 3.80 11.36 11.68
N ASP A 74 4.66 12.20 12.20
CA ASP A 74 4.34 13.17 13.25
C ASP A 74 4.02 14.53 12.66
N SER A 75 2.79 15.00 12.88
CA SER A 75 2.35 16.34 12.51
C SER A 75 2.54 17.38 13.60
N THR A 76 2.93 16.97 14.80
CA THR A 76 2.92 17.78 16.03
C THR A 76 1.56 18.35 16.43
N CYS A 77 0.57 18.34 15.56
CA CYS A 77 -0.79 18.87 15.74
C CYS A 77 -0.90 20.40 15.86
N VAL A 78 0.20 21.12 15.93
CA VAL A 78 0.23 22.59 16.13
C VAL A 78 1.04 23.34 15.07
N ASP A 79 1.69 22.62 14.17
CA ASP A 79 2.58 23.18 13.14
C ASP A 79 2.22 22.64 11.76
N SER A 80 1.70 23.52 10.91
CA SER A 80 1.32 23.17 9.54
C SER A 80 2.50 22.75 8.67
N ALA A 81 3.69 23.32 8.90
CA ALA A 81 4.89 22.93 8.17
C ALA A 81 5.32 21.51 8.53
N ALA A 82 5.25 21.13 9.80
CA ALA A 82 5.52 19.77 10.25
C ALA A 82 4.50 18.77 9.64
N ALA A 83 3.23 19.13 9.61
CA ALA A 83 2.19 18.29 8.99
C ALA A 83 2.43 18.10 7.48
N THR A 84 2.81 19.15 6.79
CA THR A 84 3.15 19.08 5.36
C THR A 84 4.36 18.18 5.12
N ALA A 85 5.43 18.37 5.88
CA ALA A 85 6.64 17.53 5.78
C ALA A 85 6.34 16.06 6.08
N ALA A 86 5.48 15.77 7.07
CA ALA A 86 5.05 14.42 7.38
C ALA A 86 4.31 13.77 6.20
N ALA A 87 3.38 14.50 5.58
CA ALA A 87 2.65 14.02 4.40
C ALA A 87 3.56 13.77 3.20
N GLU A 88 4.44 14.72 2.90
CA GLU A 88 5.41 14.60 1.81
C GLU A 88 6.35 13.41 2.01
N GLY A 89 6.83 13.20 3.22
CA GLY A 89 7.66 12.05 3.57
C GLY A 89 6.97 10.71 3.32
N LEU A 90 5.70 10.60 3.66
CA LEU A 90 4.90 9.40 3.41
C LEU A 90 4.64 9.15 1.92
N ILE A 91 4.47 10.20 1.14
CA ILE A 91 4.21 10.10 -0.31
C ILE A 91 5.48 9.72 -1.07
N SER A 92 6.62 10.25 -0.67
CA SER A 92 7.90 10.05 -1.35
C SER A 92 8.65 8.79 -0.95
N GLY A 93 8.26 8.20 0.15
CA GLY A 93 8.92 7.02 0.74
C GLY A 93 8.49 5.65 0.23
#